data_12ceae0b21712cc40113062c220de71f
#
_entry.id   12ceae0b21712cc40113062c220de71f
#
_cell.length_a   1.000
_cell.length_b   1.000
_cell.length_c   1.000
_cell.angle_alpha   90.00
_cell.angle_beta   90.00
_cell.angle_gamma   90.00
#
_symmetry.space_group_name_H-M   'P 1'
#
loop_
_entity.id
_entity.type
_entity.pdbx_description
1 polymer ?
#
loop_
_entity_poly.entity_id
_entity_poly.type
_entity_poly.pdbx_seq_one_letter_code
_entity_poly.pdbx_strand_id
1 'polypeptide(L)'
;VPETFVTVPIFISFYAGRRYYHDAAAQLRADLDALGLPHDIEEVEPPAERDWADICRLKPAFIHRKLEQHRAPVFWLDVDSRVLRRPPVLEGLGSDFAAFLRGFGRLQDFDPVQKGRTFVPAFLYFNYTDRARRFAARVAELEAASELRATDDYFLEEAWRDVQGHLDVTLLSPAGIDRGKAHAEHVENPWLSLGLSGNVRDFISQVEQHKPAAFATQRLFTGLQSLAQEEVSKGRMLEATVYLRRMAQLDAGHDGTVRTLTRVLRRQGQLEEALGEYETRLEAIIASTPESTRLTEFLAGYFDFLLESDKLPEAAALLRRMATLEDPAVHALARSKAYRLALETEARRIGRPKARVPLWWMDRPYPGNFGDALNPYLVHRLTGIPPRFVGAGAGVLAIGSIIKFARAGTKVWGSGTPRLTDRLSAEATYCAVRGPLTRRLVRDSGGTCPEVFGDPALLLPRLYHPHVAKRHAVGLIRHHVHAGEAVALAPDVTEIDILRCGAAEIEAFLDEVLACDVIVSTSLHGLIVAHAYGIPAVWADFSGAATRIQGNHMKFLDFYASVGITDATPLDLSGIGLLTAERLRGLARQMHTPPDLDRLLEAAPFEVRHVQAASAVRVAAE
;
A
#
# COMPACT_ATOMS: atom_id res chain seq x y z
N VAL A 1 -15.94 43.98 28.67
CA VAL A 1 -16.18 42.63 28.18
C VAL A 1 -17.15 42.02 29.18
N PRO A 2 -18.39 41.62 28.81
CA PRO A 2 -19.26 40.94 29.71
C PRO A 2 -18.65 39.57 30.07
N GLU A 3 -18.58 39.27 31.38
CA GLU A 3 -18.26 37.93 31.86
C GLU A 3 -19.32 36.95 31.29
N THR A 4 -18.95 36.21 30.25
CA THR A 4 -19.75 35.09 29.78
C THR A 4 -19.67 34.00 30.83
N PHE A 5 -20.71 33.87 31.65
CA PHE A 5 -20.89 32.68 32.50
C PHE A 5 -20.89 31.47 31.63
N VAL A 6 -19.81 30.70 31.64
CA VAL A 6 -19.75 29.42 30.96
C VAL A 6 -20.72 28.49 31.67
N THR A 7 -21.88 28.28 31.06
CA THR A 7 -22.89 27.35 31.60
C THR A 7 -22.35 25.93 31.43
N VAL A 8 -22.22 25.19 32.53
CA VAL A 8 -21.80 23.78 32.47
C VAL A 8 -22.85 23.00 31.63
N PRO A 9 -22.44 22.31 30.56
CA PRO A 9 -23.39 21.57 29.73
C PRO A 9 -24.03 20.40 30.48
N ILE A 10 -25.26 20.08 30.12
CA ILE A 10 -25.98 18.93 30.68
C ILE A 10 -25.54 17.69 29.91
N PHE A 11 -25.04 16.68 30.63
CA PHE A 11 -24.67 15.39 30.03
C PHE A 11 -25.94 14.58 29.74
N ILE A 12 -26.16 14.28 28.47
CA ILE A 12 -27.34 13.54 28.01
C ILE A 12 -26.96 12.19 27.42
N SER A 13 -27.78 11.21 27.69
CA SER A 13 -27.69 9.87 27.10
C SER A 13 -29.05 9.19 27.14
N PHE A 14 -29.18 8.13 26.35
CA PHE A 14 -30.29 7.19 26.51
C PHE A 14 -29.83 5.74 26.51
N TYR A 15 -30.64 4.87 27.04
CA TYR A 15 -30.44 3.43 26.98
C TYR A 15 -31.74 2.72 26.66
N ALA A 16 -31.62 1.52 26.09
CA ALA A 16 -32.77 0.70 25.69
C ALA A 16 -32.46 -0.79 25.84
N GLY A 17 -33.45 -1.57 26.21
CA GLY A 17 -33.50 -3.01 26.06
C GLY A 17 -32.71 -3.80 27.10
N ARG A 18 -31.46 -4.17 26.89
CA ARG A 18 -30.76 -5.19 27.68
C ARG A 18 -30.25 -4.69 29.03
N ARG A 19 -30.16 -5.62 30.01
CA ARG A 19 -29.61 -5.37 31.35
C ARG A 19 -28.22 -4.70 31.31
N TYR A 20 -27.39 -5.06 30.35
CA TYR A 20 -26.08 -4.40 30.14
C TYR A 20 -26.18 -2.87 30.05
N TYR A 21 -27.14 -2.35 29.27
CA TYR A 21 -27.30 -0.91 29.10
C TYR A 21 -27.96 -0.24 30.32
N HIS A 22 -28.78 -0.98 31.08
CA HIS A 22 -29.27 -0.52 32.38
C HIS A 22 -28.14 -0.37 33.39
N ASP A 23 -27.23 -1.38 33.46
CA ASP A 23 -26.09 -1.35 34.35
C ASP A 23 -25.11 -0.23 33.94
N ALA A 24 -24.87 -0.04 32.63
CA ALA A 24 -24.05 1.03 32.08
C ALA A 24 -24.65 2.42 32.39
N ALA A 25 -25.95 2.60 32.23
CA ALA A 25 -26.65 3.85 32.57
C ALA A 25 -26.56 4.17 34.07
N ALA A 26 -26.70 3.17 34.94
CA ALA A 26 -26.52 3.34 36.37
C ALA A 26 -25.08 3.77 36.72
N GLN A 27 -24.10 3.16 36.06
CA GLN A 27 -22.70 3.52 36.26
C GLN A 27 -22.36 4.92 35.74
N LEU A 28 -22.86 5.31 34.56
CA LEU A 28 -22.66 6.65 34.01
C LEU A 28 -23.30 7.73 34.89
N ARG A 29 -24.49 7.49 35.44
CA ARG A 29 -25.11 8.37 36.43
C ARG A 29 -24.22 8.54 37.68
N ALA A 30 -23.74 7.43 38.22
CA ALA A 30 -22.87 7.45 39.40
C ALA A 30 -21.57 8.21 39.13
N ASP A 31 -20.96 8.09 37.96
CA ASP A 31 -19.77 8.85 37.57
C ASP A 31 -20.06 10.35 37.51
N LEU A 32 -21.17 10.75 36.89
CA LEU A 32 -21.55 12.16 36.75
C LEU A 32 -21.97 12.79 38.09
N ASP A 33 -22.71 12.06 38.95
CA ASP A 33 -23.08 12.49 40.30
C ASP A 33 -21.84 12.71 41.18
N ALA A 34 -20.88 11.79 41.14
CA ALA A 34 -19.63 11.90 41.90
C ALA A 34 -18.80 13.15 41.51
N LEU A 35 -18.96 13.61 40.26
CA LEU A 35 -18.27 14.80 39.75
C LEU A 35 -19.09 16.10 39.84
N GLY A 36 -20.31 16.01 40.35
CA GLY A 36 -21.24 17.15 40.42
C GLY A 36 -21.60 17.71 39.05
N LEU A 37 -21.71 16.84 38.02
CA LEU A 37 -22.04 17.22 36.65
C LEU A 37 -23.53 17.00 36.37
N PRO A 38 -24.25 18.04 35.88
CA PRO A 38 -25.68 17.91 35.56
C PRO A 38 -25.88 16.91 34.44
N HIS A 39 -26.86 16.03 34.59
CA HIS A 39 -27.12 15.00 33.58
C HIS A 39 -28.60 14.67 33.45
N ASP A 40 -28.96 14.14 32.28
CA ASP A 40 -30.31 13.65 31.96
C ASP A 40 -30.14 12.38 31.08
N ILE A 41 -30.26 11.21 31.73
CA ILE A 41 -30.11 9.91 31.11
C ILE A 41 -31.45 9.21 31.16
N GLU A 42 -32.04 8.92 29.98
CA GLU A 42 -33.40 8.47 29.83
C GLU A 42 -33.45 7.03 29.32
N GLU A 43 -34.41 6.25 29.84
CA GLU A 43 -34.75 4.99 29.23
C GLU A 43 -35.69 5.22 28.04
N VAL A 44 -35.38 4.64 26.88
CA VAL A 44 -36.18 4.77 25.66
C VAL A 44 -36.73 3.39 25.32
N GLU A 45 -38.04 3.29 25.10
CA GLU A 45 -38.62 2.08 24.58
C GLU A 45 -38.45 2.02 23.05
N PRO A 46 -37.61 1.13 22.53
CA PRO A 46 -37.48 0.95 21.09
C PRO A 46 -38.78 0.30 20.58
N PRO A 47 -39.27 0.68 19.38
CA PRO A 47 -40.39 -0.04 18.76
C PRO A 47 -40.04 -1.53 18.61
N ALA A 48 -41.04 -2.39 18.83
CA ALA A 48 -40.91 -3.82 18.62
C ALA A 48 -40.37 -4.10 17.20
N GLU A 49 -39.39 -5.02 17.08
CA GLU A 49 -38.74 -5.43 15.83
C GLU A 49 -37.58 -4.54 15.30
N ARG A 50 -37.06 -3.59 16.06
CA ARG A 50 -35.90 -2.80 15.63
C ARG A 50 -34.54 -3.41 16.07
N ASP A 51 -33.56 -3.31 15.19
CA ASP A 51 -32.20 -3.73 15.48
C ASP A 51 -31.36 -2.60 16.10
N TRP A 52 -30.07 -2.85 16.36
CA TRP A 52 -29.16 -1.89 16.95
C TRP A 52 -28.99 -0.60 16.10
N ALA A 53 -29.01 -0.72 14.77
CA ALA A 53 -28.91 0.45 13.89
C ALA A 53 -30.13 1.37 14.05
N ASP A 54 -31.34 0.79 14.21
CA ASP A 54 -32.56 1.54 14.46
C ASP A 54 -32.53 2.25 15.82
N ILE A 55 -31.91 1.65 16.84
CA ILE A 55 -31.69 2.29 18.14
C ILE A 55 -30.71 3.49 17.99
N CYS A 56 -29.62 3.34 17.24
CA CYS A 56 -28.70 4.45 16.97
C CYS A 56 -29.38 5.61 16.24
N ARG A 57 -30.35 5.34 15.40
CA ARG A 57 -31.16 6.36 14.69
C ARG A 57 -32.03 7.22 15.61
N LEU A 58 -32.31 6.79 16.82
CA LEU A 58 -33.03 7.62 17.79
C LEU A 58 -32.17 8.79 18.31
N LYS A 59 -30.85 8.72 18.23
CA LYS A 59 -29.93 9.70 18.79
C LYS A 59 -30.13 11.12 18.24
N PRO A 60 -30.24 11.39 16.93
CA PRO A 60 -30.44 12.74 16.41
C PRO A 60 -31.69 13.43 17.00
N ALA A 61 -32.83 12.76 16.96
CA ALA A 61 -34.09 13.29 17.51
C ALA A 61 -34.00 13.49 19.03
N PHE A 62 -33.32 12.56 19.73
CA PHE A 62 -33.13 12.65 21.17
C PHE A 62 -32.25 13.88 21.54
N ILE A 63 -31.12 14.08 20.89
CA ILE A 63 -30.24 15.21 21.14
C ILE A 63 -30.97 16.54 20.88
N HIS A 64 -31.64 16.66 19.74
CA HIS A 64 -32.43 17.85 19.41
C HIS A 64 -33.52 18.12 20.46
N ARG A 65 -34.29 17.10 20.86
CA ARG A 65 -35.32 17.21 21.89
C ARG A 65 -34.77 17.68 23.23
N LYS A 66 -33.64 17.09 23.69
CA LYS A 66 -32.99 17.45 24.94
C LYS A 66 -32.42 18.87 24.93
N LEU A 67 -31.83 19.29 23.80
CA LEU A 67 -31.34 20.65 23.61
C LEU A 67 -32.46 21.69 23.73
N GLU A 68 -33.61 21.44 23.13
CA GLU A 68 -34.78 22.32 23.22
C GLU A 68 -35.49 22.26 24.61
N GLN A 69 -35.51 21.08 25.24
CA GLN A 69 -36.10 20.87 26.56
C GLN A 69 -35.33 21.67 27.63
N HIS A 70 -34.01 21.54 27.65
CA HIS A 70 -33.19 22.15 28.69
C HIS A 70 -32.86 23.61 28.43
N ARG A 71 -32.92 24.08 27.20
CA ARG A 71 -32.52 25.44 26.77
C ARG A 71 -31.12 25.81 27.26
N ALA A 72 -30.23 24.82 27.28
CA ALA A 72 -28.85 24.92 27.76
C ALA A 72 -27.95 24.04 26.90
N PRO A 73 -26.63 24.26 26.89
CA PRO A 73 -25.70 23.39 26.19
C PRO A 73 -25.81 21.94 26.65
N VAL A 74 -25.71 20.99 25.74
CA VAL A 74 -25.76 19.56 26.04
C VAL A 74 -24.51 18.83 25.55
N PHE A 75 -24.11 17.82 26.33
CA PHE A 75 -23.07 16.87 25.98
C PHE A 75 -23.68 15.48 25.81
N TRP A 76 -23.71 14.99 24.58
CA TRP A 76 -24.06 13.60 24.33
C TRP A 76 -22.89 12.67 24.65
N LEU A 77 -23.17 11.62 25.40
CA LEU A 77 -22.30 10.46 25.63
C LEU A 77 -23.06 9.18 25.27
N ASP A 78 -22.38 8.24 24.59
CA ASP A 78 -22.91 6.88 24.52
C ASP A 78 -22.97 6.31 25.93
N VAL A 79 -24.06 5.63 26.27
CA VAL A 79 -24.41 5.24 27.66
C VAL A 79 -23.39 4.33 28.35
N ASP A 80 -22.61 3.58 27.56
CA ASP A 80 -21.55 2.70 28.05
C ASP A 80 -20.18 3.40 28.22
N SER A 81 -20.15 4.72 28.06
CA SER A 81 -18.99 5.54 28.38
C SER A 81 -18.81 5.74 29.90
N ARG A 82 -17.59 5.99 30.37
CA ARG A 82 -17.25 6.32 31.75
C ARG A 82 -16.65 7.71 31.83
N VAL A 83 -17.11 8.54 32.73
CA VAL A 83 -16.51 9.85 33.02
C VAL A 83 -15.67 9.72 34.27
N LEU A 84 -14.35 9.64 34.12
CA LEU A 84 -13.43 9.28 35.21
C LEU A 84 -13.00 10.47 36.06
N ARG A 85 -13.03 11.66 35.50
CA ARG A 85 -12.77 12.95 36.18
C ARG A 85 -13.44 14.08 35.40
N ARG A 86 -13.55 15.26 36.05
CA ARG A 86 -14.16 16.43 35.40
C ARG A 86 -13.45 16.74 34.07
N PRO A 87 -14.18 16.78 32.95
CA PRO A 87 -13.59 17.06 31.65
C PRO A 87 -12.95 18.44 31.59
N PRO A 88 -11.66 18.57 31.28
CA PRO A 88 -10.98 19.87 31.22
C PRO A 88 -11.55 20.82 30.17
N VAL A 89 -12.15 20.24 29.13
CA VAL A 89 -12.74 20.97 28.00
C VAL A 89 -13.94 21.85 28.43
N LEU A 90 -14.60 21.57 29.56
CA LEU A 90 -15.78 22.30 30.00
C LEU A 90 -15.48 23.77 30.34
N GLU A 91 -14.23 24.11 30.65
CA GLU A 91 -13.84 25.48 31.08
C GLU A 91 -13.70 26.46 29.90
N GLY A 92 -13.71 25.98 28.64
CA GLY A 92 -13.47 26.83 27.47
C GLY A 92 -14.47 26.63 26.31
N LEU A 93 -15.52 25.84 26.49
CA LEU A 93 -16.49 25.57 25.44
C LEU A 93 -17.45 26.75 25.25
N GLY A 94 -17.22 27.52 24.19
CA GLY A 94 -18.11 28.58 23.73
C GLY A 94 -18.57 28.44 22.29
N SER A 95 -18.06 27.43 21.55
CA SER A 95 -18.41 27.14 20.17
C SER A 95 -19.83 26.61 20.04
N ASP A 96 -20.39 26.63 18.83
CA ASP A 96 -21.71 26.08 18.53
C ASP A 96 -21.75 24.56 18.67
N PHE A 97 -20.63 23.90 18.24
CA PHE A 97 -20.49 22.45 18.21
C PHE A 97 -19.08 22.03 18.59
N ALA A 98 -18.92 20.91 19.29
CA ALA A 98 -17.62 20.31 19.51
C ALA A 98 -17.67 18.79 19.43
N ALA A 99 -16.64 18.18 18.83
CA ALA A 99 -16.54 16.75 18.67
C ALA A 99 -15.07 16.29 18.47
N PHE A 100 -14.83 15.00 18.62
CA PHE A 100 -13.56 14.38 18.26
C PHE A 100 -13.53 14.04 16.79
N LEU A 101 -12.40 14.33 16.12
CA LEU A 101 -12.19 13.86 14.75
C LEU A 101 -11.88 12.37 14.71
N ARG A 102 -12.45 11.68 13.76
CA ARG A 102 -11.93 10.39 13.31
C ARG A 102 -10.63 10.64 12.55
N GLY A 103 -9.57 9.89 12.85
CA GLY A 103 -8.24 10.12 12.27
C GLY A 103 -8.26 10.13 10.73
N PHE A 104 -7.53 11.07 10.14
CA PHE A 104 -7.37 11.26 8.69
C PHE A 104 -6.71 10.08 7.94
N GLY A 105 -6.08 9.13 8.64
CA GLY A 105 -5.40 7.99 8.03
C GLY A 105 -6.28 7.06 7.19
N ARG A 106 -7.60 7.16 7.31
CA ARG A 106 -8.58 6.39 6.51
C ARG A 106 -9.14 7.15 5.31
N LEU A 107 -8.74 8.41 5.12
CA LEU A 107 -9.18 9.20 3.95
C LEU A 107 -8.54 8.73 2.64
N GLN A 108 -7.50 7.90 2.69
CA GLN A 108 -6.87 7.31 1.49
C GLN A 108 -7.75 6.24 0.82
N ASP A 109 -8.67 5.63 1.58
CA ASP A 109 -9.65 4.66 1.09
C ASP A 109 -11.04 5.30 0.96
N PHE A 110 -11.09 6.58 0.63
CA PHE A 110 -12.33 7.32 0.51
C PHE A 110 -13.17 6.79 -0.66
N ASP A 111 -14.13 5.94 -0.34
CA ASP A 111 -15.23 5.58 -1.22
C ASP A 111 -16.35 6.62 -1.05
N PRO A 112 -16.70 7.40 -2.10
CA PRO A 112 -17.80 8.35 -2.02
C PRO A 112 -19.15 7.70 -1.71
N VAL A 113 -19.30 6.40 -1.92
CA VAL A 113 -20.52 5.63 -1.54
C VAL A 113 -20.48 5.24 -0.05
N GLN A 114 -19.31 4.88 0.48
CA GLN A 114 -19.12 4.57 1.90
C GLN A 114 -18.78 5.80 2.75
N LYS A 115 -18.82 6.95 2.21
CA LYS A 115 -18.62 8.30 2.80
C LYS A 115 -17.83 8.31 4.10
N GLY A 116 -16.63 8.85 4.09
CA GLY A 116 -15.84 9.09 5.30
C GLY A 116 -16.69 9.82 6.35
N ARG A 117 -16.52 9.46 7.61
CA ARG A 117 -17.14 10.12 8.75
C ARG A 117 -16.13 11.02 9.42
N THR A 118 -16.44 12.30 9.53
CA THR A 118 -15.55 13.32 10.10
C THR A 118 -15.49 13.19 11.62
N PHE A 119 -16.62 12.97 12.29
CA PHE A 119 -16.74 13.01 13.73
C PHE A 119 -16.94 11.63 14.38
N VAL A 120 -16.51 11.53 15.64
CA VAL A 120 -16.80 10.38 16.50
C VAL A 120 -18.17 10.61 17.16
N PRO A 121 -19.19 9.81 16.87
CA PRO A 121 -20.56 10.08 17.33
C PRO A 121 -20.80 9.73 18.81
N ALA A 122 -19.86 9.04 19.45
CA ALA A 122 -19.96 8.64 20.85
C ALA A 122 -19.88 9.82 21.83
N PHE A 123 -19.41 10.98 21.35
CA PHE A 123 -19.21 12.17 22.17
C PHE A 123 -19.43 13.44 21.34
N LEU A 124 -20.54 14.15 21.58
CA LEU A 124 -20.93 15.33 20.81
C LEU A 124 -21.40 16.45 21.75
N TYR A 125 -20.90 17.64 21.55
CA TYR A 125 -21.36 18.85 22.25
C TYR A 125 -22.17 19.73 21.31
N PHE A 126 -23.31 20.19 21.77
CA PHE A 126 -24.14 21.21 21.12
C PHE A 126 -24.39 22.35 22.11
N ASN A 127 -24.02 23.55 21.72
CA ASN A 127 -24.38 24.76 22.46
C ASN A 127 -25.84 25.13 22.23
N TYR A 128 -26.42 25.95 23.09
CA TYR A 128 -27.79 26.46 22.90
C TYR A 128 -27.77 27.81 22.17
N THR A 129 -27.14 27.82 20.99
CA THR A 129 -27.17 28.93 20.03
C THR A 129 -28.11 28.64 18.87
N ASP A 130 -28.60 29.67 18.18
CA ASP A 130 -29.47 29.46 17.02
C ASP A 130 -28.82 28.62 15.94
N ARG A 131 -27.50 28.71 15.76
CA ARG A 131 -26.76 27.92 14.78
C ARG A 131 -26.67 26.46 15.21
N ALA A 132 -26.30 26.17 16.44
CA ALA A 132 -26.23 24.82 16.97
C ALA A 132 -27.60 24.13 16.98
N ARG A 133 -28.67 24.86 17.36
CA ARG A 133 -30.05 24.35 17.34
C ARG A 133 -30.49 23.98 15.92
N ARG A 134 -30.24 24.84 14.92
CA ARG A 134 -30.52 24.52 13.52
C ARG A 134 -29.73 23.32 13.03
N PHE A 135 -28.48 23.18 13.45
CA PHE A 135 -27.66 22.02 13.10
C PHE A 135 -28.25 20.73 13.70
N ALA A 136 -28.55 20.71 15.01
CA ALA A 136 -29.17 19.56 15.65
C ALA A 136 -30.55 19.21 15.05
N ALA A 137 -31.37 20.21 14.73
CA ALA A 137 -32.65 20.03 14.04
C ALA A 137 -32.43 19.38 12.64
N ARG A 138 -31.45 19.89 11.88
CA ARG A 138 -31.16 19.37 10.54
C ARG A 138 -30.72 17.90 10.56
N VAL A 139 -29.92 17.50 11.57
CA VAL A 139 -29.56 16.09 11.75
C VAL A 139 -30.79 15.21 11.97
N ALA A 140 -31.70 15.69 12.85
CA ALA A 140 -32.93 14.97 13.14
C ALA A 140 -33.90 14.92 11.95
N GLU A 141 -34.05 16.00 11.20
CA GLU A 141 -34.83 16.06 9.98
C GLU A 141 -34.36 15.06 8.91
N LEU A 142 -33.04 15.03 8.65
CA LEU A 142 -32.43 14.12 7.68
C LEU A 142 -32.64 12.66 8.08
N GLU A 143 -32.53 12.36 9.37
CA GLU A 143 -32.79 11.02 9.88
C GLU A 143 -34.25 10.64 9.68
N ALA A 144 -35.19 11.49 10.12
CA ALA A 144 -36.64 11.22 10.06
C ALA A 144 -37.15 11.08 8.60
N ALA A 145 -36.55 11.82 7.65
CA ALA A 145 -36.94 11.77 6.24
C ALA A 145 -36.32 10.59 5.47
N SER A 146 -35.41 9.81 6.08
CA SER A 146 -34.61 8.80 5.38
C SER A 146 -35.07 7.38 5.68
N GLU A 147 -35.28 6.59 4.64
CA GLU A 147 -35.48 5.13 4.73
C GLU A 147 -34.16 4.35 4.75
N LEU A 148 -33.01 5.04 4.63
CA LEU A 148 -31.70 4.41 4.62
C LEU A 148 -31.39 3.76 5.97
N ARG A 149 -30.96 2.50 5.95
CA ARG A 149 -30.41 1.82 7.13
C ARG A 149 -28.98 2.29 7.40
N ALA A 150 -28.86 3.46 8.00
CA ALA A 150 -27.60 4.06 8.38
C ALA A 150 -27.59 4.41 9.88
N THR A 151 -26.41 4.51 10.46
CA THR A 151 -26.23 4.95 11.85
C THR A 151 -26.31 6.48 11.96
N ASP A 152 -26.47 6.98 13.16
CA ASP A 152 -26.54 8.41 13.50
C ASP A 152 -25.42 9.25 12.90
N ASP A 153 -24.22 8.70 12.81
CA ASP A 153 -23.04 9.38 12.23
C ASP A 153 -23.18 9.67 10.72
N TYR A 154 -24.03 8.93 10.00
CA TYR A 154 -24.35 9.25 8.62
C TYR A 154 -25.12 10.56 8.52
N PHE A 155 -26.18 10.72 9.31
CA PHE A 155 -27.02 11.90 9.28
C PHE A 155 -26.31 13.14 9.84
N LEU A 156 -25.45 12.93 10.83
CA LEU A 156 -24.55 13.99 11.34
C LEU A 156 -23.64 14.52 10.24
N GLU A 157 -23.03 13.63 9.43
CA GLU A 157 -22.15 14.00 8.33
C GLU A 157 -22.89 14.73 7.21
N GLU A 158 -24.09 14.27 6.84
CA GLU A 158 -24.91 14.94 5.81
C GLU A 158 -25.30 16.35 6.26
N ALA A 159 -25.81 16.50 7.49
CA ALA A 159 -26.13 17.81 8.04
C ALA A 159 -24.91 18.72 8.18
N TRP A 160 -23.74 18.16 8.54
CA TRP A 160 -22.48 18.89 8.61
C TRP A 160 -22.08 19.49 7.25
N ARG A 161 -22.26 18.77 6.16
CA ARG A 161 -21.97 19.27 4.81
C ARG A 161 -22.82 20.49 4.46
N ASP A 162 -24.07 20.53 4.92
CA ASP A 162 -24.96 21.65 4.65
C ASP A 162 -24.57 22.93 5.42
N VAL A 163 -23.95 22.79 6.62
CA VAL A 163 -23.79 23.91 7.57
C VAL A 163 -22.35 24.24 7.97
N GLN A 164 -21.36 23.44 7.56
CA GLN A 164 -19.97 23.55 8.04
C GLN A 164 -19.35 24.96 7.93
N GLY A 165 -19.75 25.74 6.94
CA GLY A 165 -19.26 27.12 6.76
C GLY A 165 -19.92 28.15 7.68
N HIS A 166 -20.89 27.76 8.50
CA HIS A 166 -21.73 28.64 9.30
C HIS A 166 -21.72 28.30 10.81
N LEU A 167 -20.98 27.26 11.21
CA LEU A 167 -20.82 26.85 12.61
C LEU A 167 -19.47 27.24 13.15
N ASP A 168 -19.47 27.68 14.40
CA ASP A 168 -18.25 27.78 15.20
C ASP A 168 -17.99 26.39 15.84
N VAL A 169 -16.82 25.81 15.58
CA VAL A 169 -16.53 24.41 15.92
C VAL A 169 -15.23 24.28 16.70
N THR A 170 -15.32 23.60 17.84
CA THR A 170 -14.15 23.18 18.61
C THR A 170 -13.83 21.72 18.31
N LEU A 171 -12.62 21.46 17.83
CA LEU A 171 -12.12 20.10 17.69
C LEU A 171 -11.50 19.65 19.01
N LEU A 172 -12.02 18.56 19.56
CA LEU A 172 -11.59 18.02 20.84
C LEU A 172 -10.34 17.18 20.69
N SER A 173 -9.39 17.36 21.61
CA SER A 173 -8.17 16.56 21.64
C SER A 173 -8.44 15.14 22.15
N PRO A 174 -7.96 14.09 21.48
CA PRO A 174 -8.09 12.72 21.96
C PRO A 174 -7.18 12.40 23.17
N ALA A 175 -6.31 13.32 23.60
CA ALA A 175 -5.29 13.09 24.64
C ALA A 175 -5.83 12.75 26.03
N GLY A 176 -7.12 12.93 26.28
CA GLY A 176 -7.76 12.57 27.56
C GLY A 176 -8.72 11.41 27.48
N ILE A 177 -8.71 10.65 26.37
CA ILE A 177 -9.67 9.58 26.12
C ILE A 177 -8.98 8.23 26.15
N ASP A 178 -9.41 7.37 27.09
CA ASP A 178 -9.09 5.95 27.04
C ASP A 178 -10.04 5.24 26.06
N ARG A 179 -9.47 4.64 25.02
CA ARG A 179 -10.19 3.86 24.01
C ARG A 179 -10.19 2.36 24.29
N GLY A 180 -9.75 1.98 25.51
CA GLY A 180 -9.61 0.58 25.91
C GLY A 180 -8.49 -0.15 25.20
N LYS A 181 -8.43 -1.48 25.38
CA LYS A 181 -7.35 -2.35 24.89
C LYS A 181 -7.18 -2.42 23.37
N ALA A 182 -8.07 -1.82 22.60
CA ALA A 182 -7.99 -1.79 21.14
C ALA A 182 -6.93 -0.81 20.60
N HIS A 183 -6.39 0.07 21.44
CA HIS A 183 -5.33 1.00 21.06
C HIS A 183 -4.13 0.83 22.00
N ALA A 184 -2.96 0.58 21.42
CA ALA A 184 -1.72 0.26 22.14
C ALA A 184 -1.12 1.43 22.95
N GLU A 185 -1.70 2.61 22.88
CA GLU A 185 -1.22 3.78 23.61
C GLU A 185 -1.95 3.90 24.95
N HIS A 186 -1.20 3.74 26.03
CA HIS A 186 -1.68 4.03 27.37
C HIS A 186 -1.85 5.54 27.53
N VAL A 187 -3.09 5.97 27.78
CA VAL A 187 -3.40 7.37 28.09
C VAL A 187 -3.20 7.59 29.58
N GLU A 188 -2.22 8.42 29.93
CA GLU A 188 -2.02 8.80 31.32
C GLU A 188 -3.18 9.71 31.78
N ASN A 189 -3.83 9.30 32.89
CA ASN A 189 -4.88 10.08 33.54
C ASN A 189 -6.05 10.50 32.64
N PRO A 190 -6.77 9.56 32.01
CA PRO A 190 -7.90 9.87 31.13
C PRO A 190 -9.06 10.50 31.92
N TRP A 191 -9.81 11.39 31.27
CA TRP A 191 -11.05 11.94 31.83
C TRP A 191 -12.30 11.24 31.28
N LEU A 192 -12.18 10.57 30.12
CA LEU A 192 -13.23 9.80 29.46
C LEU A 192 -12.70 8.44 29.08
N SER A 193 -13.43 7.39 29.41
CA SER A 193 -13.27 6.08 28.82
C SER A 193 -14.47 5.82 27.92
N LEU A 194 -14.23 5.63 26.63
CA LEU A 194 -15.29 5.22 25.71
C LEU A 194 -15.63 3.76 25.99
N GLY A 195 -16.92 3.50 26.08
CA GLY A 195 -17.44 2.20 26.46
C GLY A 195 -16.89 1.06 25.64
N LEU A 196 -16.74 -0.05 26.31
CA LEU A 196 -16.27 -1.31 25.76
C LEU A 196 -17.38 -2.09 25.01
N SER A 197 -18.38 -1.42 24.45
CA SER A 197 -19.17 -2.01 23.36
C SER A 197 -18.27 -2.40 22.18
N GLY A 198 -17.02 -1.98 22.28
CA GLY A 198 -15.88 -2.54 21.58
C GLY A 198 -15.33 -3.86 22.11
N ASN A 199 -15.95 -4.56 23.06
CA ASN A 199 -15.68 -5.97 23.18
C ASN A 199 -16.25 -6.65 21.93
N VAL A 200 -15.36 -6.88 20.97
CA VAL A 200 -15.71 -7.44 19.65
C VAL A 200 -16.47 -8.76 19.80
N ARG A 201 -16.29 -9.51 20.90
CA ARG A 201 -17.07 -10.72 21.20
C ARG A 201 -18.54 -10.41 21.51
N ASP A 202 -18.81 -9.37 22.31
CA ASP A 202 -20.17 -8.97 22.64
C ASP A 202 -20.85 -8.34 21.44
N PHE A 203 -20.12 -7.57 20.65
CA PHE A 203 -20.59 -7.02 19.38
C PHE A 203 -20.94 -8.14 18.37
N ILE A 204 -20.10 -9.16 18.21
CA ILE A 204 -20.37 -10.33 17.37
C ILE A 204 -21.61 -11.07 17.87
N SER A 205 -21.71 -11.31 19.17
CA SER A 205 -22.88 -11.96 19.78
C SER A 205 -24.16 -11.16 19.57
N GLN A 206 -24.11 -9.84 19.63
CA GLN A 206 -25.26 -8.95 19.38
C GLN A 206 -25.67 -8.96 17.91
N VAL A 207 -24.70 -8.95 16.98
CA VAL A 207 -24.97 -9.01 15.52
C VAL A 207 -25.54 -10.37 15.12
N GLU A 208 -25.08 -11.47 15.72
CA GLU A 208 -25.62 -12.82 15.46
C GLU A 208 -27.08 -13.01 15.92
N GLN A 209 -27.52 -12.24 16.92
CA GLN A 209 -28.92 -12.29 17.41
C GLN A 209 -29.87 -11.44 16.57
N HIS A 210 -29.38 -10.59 15.69
CA HIS A 210 -30.21 -9.73 14.84
C HIS A 210 -29.96 -10.14 13.39
N LYS A 211 -31.05 -10.43 12.63
CA LYS A 211 -30.92 -10.79 11.20
C LYS A 211 -30.10 -9.72 10.47
N PRO A 212 -28.96 -10.09 9.87
CA PRO A 212 -28.02 -9.12 9.35
C PRO A 212 -28.56 -8.44 8.10
N ALA A 213 -28.73 -7.13 8.14
CA ALA A 213 -28.65 -6.30 6.94
C ALA A 213 -27.20 -6.33 6.40
N ALA A 214 -26.98 -6.08 5.11
CA ALA A 214 -25.65 -6.12 4.48
C ALA A 214 -24.57 -5.32 5.26
N PHE A 215 -24.98 -4.23 5.91
CA PHE A 215 -24.12 -3.40 6.77
C PHE A 215 -23.66 -4.11 8.06
N ALA A 216 -24.52 -4.90 8.70
CA ALA A 216 -24.16 -5.69 9.88
C ALA A 216 -23.15 -6.79 9.53
N THR A 217 -23.30 -7.39 8.34
CA THR A 217 -22.37 -8.39 7.81
C THR A 217 -20.97 -7.79 7.59
N GLN A 218 -20.87 -6.60 7.00
CA GLN A 218 -19.60 -5.92 6.78
C GLN A 218 -18.88 -5.56 8.09
N ARG A 219 -19.62 -5.06 9.09
CA ARG A 219 -19.06 -4.77 10.41
C ARG A 219 -18.62 -6.03 11.16
N LEU A 220 -19.42 -7.09 11.09
CA LEU A 220 -19.05 -8.38 11.64
C LEU A 220 -17.78 -8.92 11.00
N PHE A 221 -17.68 -8.83 9.65
CA PHE A 221 -16.50 -9.25 8.90
C PHE A 221 -15.26 -8.49 9.35
N THR A 222 -15.33 -7.15 9.46
CA THR A 222 -14.22 -6.30 9.93
C THR A 222 -13.83 -6.61 11.38
N GLY A 223 -14.80 -6.86 12.25
CA GLY A 223 -14.57 -7.28 13.64
C GLY A 223 -13.83 -8.61 13.72
N LEU A 224 -14.28 -9.61 12.97
CA LEU A 224 -13.62 -10.91 12.87
C LEU A 224 -12.20 -10.80 12.31
N GLN A 225 -12.00 -9.94 11.32
CA GLN A 225 -10.67 -9.68 10.75
C GLN A 225 -9.69 -9.12 11.80
N SER A 226 -10.14 -8.15 12.62
CA SER A 226 -9.33 -7.60 13.70
C SER A 226 -8.98 -8.64 14.76
N LEU A 227 -9.96 -9.48 15.16
CA LEU A 227 -9.72 -10.58 16.09
C LEU A 227 -8.74 -11.60 15.52
N ALA A 228 -8.93 -12.01 14.28
CA ALA A 228 -8.02 -12.96 13.64
C ALA A 228 -6.58 -12.41 13.60
N GLN A 229 -6.39 -11.12 13.27
CA GLN A 229 -5.07 -10.48 13.28
C GLN A 229 -4.47 -10.43 14.69
N GLU A 230 -5.28 -10.09 15.70
CA GLU A 230 -4.84 -10.09 17.10
C GLU A 230 -4.38 -11.50 17.55
N GLU A 231 -5.16 -12.54 17.27
CA GLU A 231 -4.81 -13.90 17.64
C GLU A 231 -3.55 -14.40 16.89
N VAL A 232 -3.40 -14.04 15.60
CA VAL A 232 -2.15 -14.32 14.86
C VAL A 232 -0.95 -13.62 15.50
N SER A 233 -1.09 -12.36 15.93
CA SER A 233 -0.02 -11.61 16.58
C SER A 233 0.39 -12.19 17.93
N LYS A 234 -0.57 -12.80 18.65
CA LYS A 234 -0.35 -13.50 19.92
C LYS A 234 0.13 -14.96 19.76
N GLY A 235 0.27 -15.44 18.51
CA GLY A 235 0.65 -16.83 18.25
C GLY A 235 -0.47 -17.85 18.44
N ARG A 236 -1.72 -17.44 18.68
CA ARG A 236 -2.88 -18.31 18.91
C ARG A 236 -3.54 -18.68 17.58
N MET A 237 -2.90 -19.62 16.86
CA MET A 237 -3.31 -19.95 15.48
C MET A 237 -4.65 -20.69 15.41
N LEU A 238 -5.02 -21.49 16.42
CA LEU A 238 -6.31 -22.22 16.46
C LEU A 238 -7.47 -21.23 16.54
N GLU A 239 -7.38 -20.25 17.44
CA GLU A 239 -8.38 -19.21 17.60
C GLU A 239 -8.51 -18.34 16.34
N ALA A 240 -7.37 -17.98 15.74
CA ALA A 240 -7.36 -17.24 14.47
C ALA A 240 -8.09 -18.02 13.36
N THR A 241 -7.91 -19.34 13.29
CA THR A 241 -8.60 -20.20 12.31
C THR A 241 -10.13 -20.13 12.46
N VAL A 242 -10.64 -20.14 13.69
CA VAL A 242 -12.09 -20.04 13.96
C VAL A 242 -12.66 -18.76 13.38
N TYR A 243 -12.00 -17.62 13.62
CA TYR A 243 -12.45 -16.33 13.10
C TYR A 243 -12.34 -16.26 11.56
N LEU A 244 -11.26 -16.75 11.00
CA LEU A 244 -11.06 -16.75 9.53
C LEU A 244 -12.07 -17.66 8.82
N ARG A 245 -12.41 -18.82 9.37
CA ARG A 245 -13.45 -19.68 8.81
C ARG A 245 -14.82 -19.01 8.87
N ARG A 246 -15.12 -18.29 9.98
CA ARG A 246 -16.36 -17.53 10.06
C ARG A 246 -16.42 -16.40 9.04
N MET A 247 -15.28 -15.71 8.78
CA MET A 247 -15.18 -14.72 7.71
C MET A 247 -15.45 -15.35 6.34
N ALA A 248 -14.88 -16.53 6.07
CA ALA A 248 -15.13 -17.26 4.81
C ALA A 248 -16.59 -17.66 4.62
N GLN A 249 -17.32 -17.97 5.71
CA GLN A 249 -18.76 -18.24 5.66
C GLN A 249 -19.60 -16.99 5.39
N LEU A 250 -19.18 -15.83 5.90
CA LEU A 250 -19.88 -14.55 5.69
C LEU A 250 -19.65 -13.99 4.28
N ASP A 251 -18.44 -14.16 3.76
CA ASP A 251 -18.06 -13.74 2.42
C ASP A 251 -17.11 -14.77 1.81
N ALA A 252 -17.69 -15.77 1.17
CA ALA A 252 -16.94 -16.77 0.42
C ALA A 252 -16.17 -16.16 -0.77
N GLY A 253 -16.54 -14.92 -1.17
CA GLY A 253 -15.91 -14.14 -2.24
C GLY A 253 -14.61 -13.44 -1.85
N HIS A 254 -14.28 -13.33 -0.56
CA HIS A 254 -13.16 -12.53 -0.08
C HIS A 254 -11.82 -13.26 -0.13
N ASP A 255 -11.06 -13.03 -1.20
CA ASP A 255 -9.77 -13.69 -1.46
C ASP A 255 -8.71 -13.45 -0.39
N GLY A 256 -8.78 -12.29 0.30
CA GLY A 256 -7.90 -11.94 1.43
C GLY A 256 -8.05 -12.88 2.62
N THR A 257 -9.28 -13.34 2.90
CA THR A 257 -9.57 -14.32 3.96
C THR A 257 -8.90 -15.65 3.66
N VAL A 258 -9.02 -16.15 2.44
CA VAL A 258 -8.38 -17.41 2.01
C VAL A 258 -6.86 -17.32 2.15
N ARG A 259 -6.24 -16.24 1.67
CA ARG A 259 -4.80 -16.03 1.81
C ARG A 259 -4.32 -16.00 3.26
N THR A 260 -5.11 -15.42 4.16
CA THR A 260 -4.76 -15.38 5.57
C THR A 260 -4.97 -16.74 6.26
N LEU A 261 -6.10 -17.38 5.99
CA LEU A 261 -6.44 -18.70 6.51
C LEU A 261 -5.38 -19.75 6.13
N THR A 262 -5.01 -19.81 4.86
CA THR A 262 -4.02 -20.77 4.36
C THR A 262 -2.64 -20.58 4.98
N ARG A 263 -2.21 -19.32 5.24
CA ARG A 263 -0.98 -19.04 5.98
C ARG A 263 -1.05 -19.51 7.43
N VAL A 264 -2.19 -19.34 8.08
CA VAL A 264 -2.41 -19.81 9.46
C VAL A 264 -2.42 -21.33 9.50
N LEU A 265 -3.15 -22.01 8.61
CA LEU A 265 -3.16 -23.48 8.48
C LEU A 265 -1.76 -24.05 8.25
N ARG A 266 -0.96 -23.41 7.36
CA ARG A 266 0.44 -23.82 7.15
C ARG A 266 1.27 -23.74 8.43
N ARG A 267 1.10 -22.69 9.24
CA ARG A 267 1.80 -22.54 10.53
C ARG A 267 1.39 -23.60 11.55
N GLN A 268 0.19 -24.15 11.42
CA GLN A 268 -0.32 -25.26 12.23
C GLN A 268 0.11 -26.65 11.70
N GLY A 269 0.83 -26.71 10.59
CA GLY A 269 1.21 -27.97 9.93
C GLY A 269 0.11 -28.57 9.06
N GLN A 270 -1.02 -27.88 8.85
CA GLN A 270 -2.19 -28.34 8.08
C GLN A 270 -2.05 -27.92 6.59
N LEU A 271 -0.94 -28.32 5.97
CA LEU A 271 -0.60 -27.86 4.62
C LEU A 271 -1.58 -28.37 3.55
N GLU A 272 -2.01 -29.63 3.63
CA GLU A 272 -2.93 -30.21 2.66
C GLU A 272 -4.31 -29.52 2.69
N GLU A 273 -4.79 -29.16 3.88
CA GLU A 273 -6.01 -28.37 4.04
C GLU A 273 -5.86 -26.96 3.43
N ALA A 274 -4.71 -26.30 3.66
CA ALA A 274 -4.42 -25.00 3.07
C ALA A 274 -4.39 -25.04 1.52
N LEU A 275 -3.86 -26.11 0.94
CA LEU A 275 -3.87 -26.32 -0.51
C LEU A 275 -5.31 -26.52 -1.04
N GLY A 276 -6.12 -27.32 -0.32
CA GLY A 276 -7.54 -27.54 -0.66
C GLY A 276 -8.34 -26.22 -0.66
N GLU A 277 -8.11 -25.32 0.31
CA GLU A 277 -8.75 -24.01 0.35
C GLU A 277 -8.37 -23.14 -0.87
N TYR A 278 -7.09 -23.14 -1.27
CA TYR A 278 -6.65 -22.44 -2.49
C TYR A 278 -7.29 -23.00 -3.75
N GLU A 279 -7.30 -24.34 -3.93
CA GLU A 279 -7.87 -24.99 -5.11
C GLU A 279 -9.38 -24.74 -5.21
N THR A 280 -10.12 -24.96 -4.12
CA THR A 280 -11.55 -24.69 -4.08
C THR A 280 -11.87 -23.25 -4.45
N ARG A 281 -11.08 -22.32 -3.94
CA ARG A 281 -11.28 -20.90 -4.25
C ARG A 281 -10.91 -20.55 -5.69
N LEU A 282 -9.84 -21.14 -6.23
CA LEU A 282 -9.42 -20.93 -7.62
C LEU A 282 -10.50 -21.40 -8.60
N GLU A 283 -11.08 -22.59 -8.36
CA GLU A 283 -12.20 -23.09 -9.16
C GLU A 283 -13.39 -22.14 -9.16
N ALA A 284 -13.77 -21.63 -7.97
CA ALA A 284 -14.86 -20.68 -7.84
C ALA A 284 -14.59 -19.36 -8.56
N ILE A 285 -13.33 -18.88 -8.52
CA ILE A 285 -12.93 -17.66 -9.24
C ILE A 285 -13.04 -17.91 -10.75
N ILE A 286 -12.47 -18.98 -11.27
CA ILE A 286 -12.52 -19.29 -12.70
C ILE A 286 -13.95 -19.43 -13.19
N ALA A 287 -14.81 -20.13 -12.44
CA ALA A 287 -16.23 -20.32 -12.79
C ALA A 287 -17.04 -19.02 -12.83
N SER A 288 -16.63 -17.99 -12.09
CA SER A 288 -17.32 -16.68 -12.02
C SER A 288 -16.97 -15.73 -13.16
N THR A 289 -16.16 -16.14 -14.16
CA THR A 289 -15.63 -15.26 -15.22
C THR A 289 -15.07 -13.94 -14.64
N PRO A 290 -14.00 -13.99 -13.84
CA PRO A 290 -13.54 -12.86 -13.06
C PRO A 290 -12.87 -11.78 -13.92
N GLU A 291 -12.77 -10.57 -13.38
CA GLU A 291 -11.83 -9.59 -13.92
C GLU A 291 -10.40 -10.16 -13.93
N SER A 292 -9.68 -9.94 -15.02
CA SER A 292 -8.30 -10.39 -15.22
C SER A 292 -7.35 -10.02 -14.07
N THR A 293 -7.52 -8.81 -13.49
CA THR A 293 -6.75 -8.33 -12.34
C THR A 293 -6.94 -9.21 -11.11
N ARG A 294 -8.18 -9.57 -10.79
CA ARG A 294 -8.49 -10.42 -9.64
C ARG A 294 -7.90 -11.81 -9.77
N LEU A 295 -8.07 -12.42 -10.95
CA LEU A 295 -7.53 -13.74 -11.24
C LEU A 295 -6.01 -13.76 -11.15
N THR A 296 -5.33 -12.79 -11.75
CA THR A 296 -3.86 -12.67 -11.69
C THR A 296 -3.36 -12.47 -10.26
N GLU A 297 -4.02 -11.64 -9.45
CA GLU A 297 -3.63 -11.42 -8.05
C GLU A 297 -3.81 -12.67 -7.19
N PHE A 298 -4.88 -13.43 -7.41
CA PHE A 298 -5.11 -14.67 -6.69
C PHE A 298 -4.07 -15.73 -7.07
N LEU A 299 -3.85 -15.95 -8.37
CA LEU A 299 -2.87 -16.88 -8.90
C LEU A 299 -1.44 -16.54 -8.44
N ALA A 300 -1.07 -15.26 -8.42
CA ALA A 300 0.21 -14.82 -7.92
C ALA A 300 0.40 -15.18 -6.43
N GLY A 301 -0.64 -14.92 -5.62
CA GLY A 301 -0.62 -15.25 -4.19
C GLY A 301 -0.56 -16.77 -3.93
N TYR A 302 -1.28 -17.56 -4.70
CA TYR A 302 -1.25 -19.02 -4.60
C TYR A 302 0.12 -19.58 -5.00
N PHE A 303 0.68 -19.11 -6.11
CA PHE A 303 2.02 -19.50 -6.54
C PHE A 303 3.08 -19.18 -5.47
N ASP A 304 3.03 -17.99 -4.88
CA ASP A 304 3.96 -17.58 -3.84
C ASP A 304 3.83 -18.48 -2.60
N PHE A 305 2.59 -18.84 -2.21
CA PHE A 305 2.32 -19.79 -1.14
C PHE A 305 2.93 -21.18 -1.41
N LEU A 306 2.83 -21.69 -2.64
CA LEU A 306 3.42 -22.96 -3.04
C LEU A 306 4.95 -22.94 -2.91
N LEU A 307 5.61 -21.88 -3.39
CA LEU A 307 7.07 -21.74 -3.25
C LEU A 307 7.49 -21.63 -1.78
N GLU A 308 6.78 -20.83 -0.98
CA GLU A 308 7.03 -20.69 0.45
C GLU A 308 6.82 -22.01 1.23
N SER A 309 6.01 -22.91 0.69
CA SER A 309 5.69 -24.23 1.26
C SER A 309 6.55 -25.36 0.68
N ASP A 310 7.55 -25.03 -0.13
CA ASP A 310 8.43 -25.98 -0.84
C ASP A 310 7.71 -26.96 -1.79
N LYS A 311 6.56 -26.56 -2.31
CA LYS A 311 5.70 -27.33 -3.21
C LYS A 311 6.02 -26.99 -4.68
N LEU A 312 7.28 -27.30 -5.12
CA LEU A 312 7.73 -26.98 -6.49
C LEU A 312 6.97 -27.76 -7.60
N PRO A 313 6.63 -29.06 -7.42
CA PRO A 313 5.82 -29.78 -8.41
C PRO A 313 4.42 -29.17 -8.58
N GLU A 314 3.76 -28.78 -7.49
CA GLU A 314 2.46 -28.15 -7.48
C GLU A 314 2.53 -26.75 -8.11
N ALA A 315 3.59 -25.99 -7.85
CA ALA A 315 3.83 -24.71 -8.51
C ALA A 315 4.01 -24.87 -10.02
N ALA A 316 4.71 -25.91 -10.48
CA ALA A 316 4.83 -26.25 -11.89
C ALA A 316 3.47 -26.67 -12.51
N ALA A 317 2.64 -27.40 -11.76
CA ALA A 317 1.29 -27.76 -12.20
C ALA A 317 0.40 -26.52 -12.34
N LEU A 318 0.46 -25.59 -11.39
CA LEU A 318 -0.26 -24.33 -11.45
C LEU A 318 0.15 -23.51 -12.70
N LEU A 319 1.44 -23.43 -13.03
CA LEU A 319 1.90 -22.74 -14.25
C LEU A 319 1.36 -23.39 -15.52
N ARG A 320 1.32 -24.73 -15.59
CA ARG A 320 0.70 -25.43 -16.74
C ARG A 320 -0.78 -25.09 -16.87
N ARG A 321 -1.50 -25.04 -15.75
CA ARG A 321 -2.90 -24.64 -15.72
C ARG A 321 -3.09 -23.19 -16.18
N MET A 322 -2.24 -22.26 -15.70
CA MET A 322 -2.28 -20.85 -16.14
C MET A 322 -2.09 -20.72 -17.66
N ALA A 323 -1.27 -21.58 -18.28
CA ALA A 323 -1.06 -21.60 -19.74
C ALA A 323 -2.29 -22.05 -20.53
N THR A 324 -3.27 -22.74 -19.92
CA THR A 324 -4.52 -23.14 -20.57
C THR A 324 -5.65 -22.11 -20.47
N LEU A 325 -5.46 -21.06 -19.68
CA LEU A 325 -6.44 -19.98 -19.54
C LEU A 325 -6.28 -18.97 -20.67
N GLU A 326 -7.39 -18.54 -21.28
CA GLU A 326 -7.39 -17.59 -22.39
C GLU A 326 -7.34 -16.12 -21.87
N ASP A 327 -6.30 -15.80 -21.08
CA ASP A 327 -6.10 -14.47 -20.48
C ASP A 327 -4.64 -14.03 -20.66
N PRO A 328 -4.37 -12.98 -21.46
CA PRO A 328 -3.01 -12.48 -21.70
C PRO A 328 -2.28 -12.02 -20.43
N ALA A 329 -3.00 -11.49 -19.44
CA ALA A 329 -2.39 -11.06 -18.19
C ALA A 329 -1.98 -12.27 -17.32
N VAL A 330 -2.76 -13.36 -17.36
CA VAL A 330 -2.40 -14.62 -16.73
C VAL A 330 -1.18 -15.25 -17.42
N HIS A 331 -1.08 -15.18 -18.74
CA HIS A 331 0.10 -15.66 -19.47
C HIS A 331 1.35 -14.84 -19.12
N ALA A 332 1.23 -13.52 -19.02
CA ALA A 332 2.32 -12.65 -18.59
C ALA A 332 2.76 -12.97 -17.14
N LEU A 333 1.80 -13.18 -16.23
CA LEU A 333 2.08 -13.66 -14.88
C LEU A 333 2.80 -15.01 -14.89
N ALA A 334 2.33 -15.97 -15.69
CA ALA A 334 2.92 -17.30 -15.76
C ALA A 334 4.40 -17.24 -16.18
N ARG A 335 4.76 -16.40 -17.16
CA ARG A 335 6.17 -16.17 -17.57
C ARG A 335 7.02 -15.66 -16.40
N SER A 336 6.52 -14.66 -15.68
CA SER A 336 7.20 -14.11 -14.48
C SER A 336 7.43 -15.19 -13.42
N LYS A 337 6.39 -15.96 -13.10
CA LYS A 337 6.45 -17.00 -12.06
C LYS A 337 7.27 -18.20 -12.49
N ALA A 338 7.31 -18.53 -13.78
CA ALA A 338 8.17 -19.57 -14.33
C ALA A 338 9.66 -19.27 -14.07
N TYR A 339 10.08 -18.02 -14.22
CA TYR A 339 11.46 -17.63 -13.90
C TYR A 339 11.78 -17.82 -12.41
N ARG A 340 10.88 -17.43 -11.51
CA ARG A 340 11.06 -17.68 -10.07
C ARG A 340 11.11 -19.17 -9.75
N LEU A 341 10.26 -19.98 -10.37
CA LEU A 341 10.30 -21.44 -10.19
C LEU A 341 11.62 -22.03 -10.69
N ALA A 342 12.15 -21.55 -11.82
CA ALA A 342 13.45 -22.00 -12.34
C ALA A 342 14.59 -21.70 -11.35
N LEU A 343 14.62 -20.51 -10.75
CA LEU A 343 15.62 -20.14 -9.73
C LEU A 343 15.52 -21.05 -8.48
N GLU A 344 14.31 -21.35 -7.99
CA GLU A 344 14.12 -22.23 -6.83
C GLU A 344 14.45 -23.70 -7.16
N THR A 345 14.11 -24.17 -8.37
CA THR A 345 14.44 -25.52 -8.85
C THR A 345 15.96 -25.69 -8.97
N GLU A 346 16.65 -24.71 -9.54
CA GLU A 346 18.11 -24.74 -9.63
C GLU A 346 18.76 -24.68 -8.23
N ALA A 347 18.26 -23.83 -7.36
CA ALA A 347 18.75 -23.78 -5.98
C ALA A 347 18.57 -25.11 -5.25
N ARG A 348 17.48 -25.83 -5.51
CA ARG A 348 17.22 -27.17 -4.96
C ARG A 348 18.21 -28.20 -5.54
N ARG A 349 18.45 -28.14 -6.86
CA ARG A 349 19.38 -29.01 -7.57
C ARG A 349 20.81 -28.92 -7.00
N ILE A 350 21.27 -27.72 -6.64
CA ILE A 350 22.59 -27.49 -6.04
C ILE A 350 22.61 -27.59 -4.50
N GLY A 351 21.57 -28.19 -3.89
CA GLY A 351 21.52 -28.44 -2.44
C GLY A 351 21.17 -27.22 -1.58
N ARG A 352 20.56 -26.18 -2.13
CA ARG A 352 20.13 -24.96 -1.42
C ARG A 352 21.23 -24.34 -0.57
N PRO A 353 22.31 -23.85 -1.16
CA PRO A 353 23.45 -23.33 -0.39
C PRO A 353 23.01 -22.20 0.55
N LYS A 354 23.57 -22.19 1.77
CA LYS A 354 23.29 -21.14 2.78
C LYS A 354 23.69 -19.75 2.30
N ALA A 355 24.61 -19.67 1.33
CA ALA A 355 25.11 -18.43 0.73
C ALA A 355 24.16 -17.77 -0.30
N ARG A 356 22.93 -18.28 -0.46
CA ARG A 356 21.93 -17.64 -1.34
C ARG A 356 21.67 -16.22 -0.89
N VAL A 357 21.87 -15.26 -1.80
CA VAL A 357 21.60 -13.84 -1.54
C VAL A 357 20.10 -13.64 -1.35
N PRO A 358 19.64 -13.14 -0.20
CA PRO A 358 18.25 -12.71 -0.05
C PRO A 358 18.07 -11.41 -0.85
N LEU A 359 17.30 -11.47 -1.94
CA LEU A 359 17.16 -10.40 -2.91
C LEU A 359 15.69 -10.06 -3.11
N TRP A 360 15.37 -8.77 -3.09
CA TRP A 360 14.05 -8.28 -3.50
C TRP A 360 14.14 -7.49 -4.79
N TRP A 361 13.19 -7.72 -5.69
CA TRP A 361 13.01 -6.96 -6.92
C TRP A 361 11.52 -6.79 -7.21
N MET A 362 11.18 -5.77 -7.99
CA MET A 362 9.83 -5.56 -8.48
C MET A 362 9.50 -6.60 -9.55
N ASP A 363 8.44 -7.37 -9.35
CA ASP A 363 7.98 -8.37 -10.33
C ASP A 363 6.85 -7.87 -11.22
N ARG A 364 6.34 -6.66 -10.96
CA ARG A 364 5.32 -5.99 -11.78
C ARG A 364 5.91 -4.84 -12.58
N PRO A 365 5.34 -4.50 -13.77
CA PRO A 365 4.26 -5.21 -14.46
C PRO A 365 4.70 -6.58 -14.96
N TYR A 366 3.78 -7.53 -15.08
CA TYR A 366 4.10 -8.84 -15.67
C TYR A 366 4.30 -8.72 -17.19
N PRO A 367 5.18 -9.55 -17.80
CA PRO A 367 5.99 -10.61 -17.20
C PRO A 367 7.17 -10.12 -16.38
N GLY A 368 7.59 -8.87 -16.50
CA GLY A 368 8.68 -8.19 -15.82
C GLY A 368 9.17 -7.02 -16.65
N ASN A 369 9.46 -5.88 -16.00
CA ASN A 369 10.22 -4.82 -16.63
C ASN A 369 11.70 -5.22 -16.64
N PHE A 370 12.36 -5.16 -17.78
CA PHE A 370 13.74 -5.61 -17.98
C PHE A 370 14.69 -5.19 -16.86
N GLY A 371 14.67 -3.91 -16.47
CA GLY A 371 15.55 -3.41 -15.41
C GLY A 371 15.35 -4.09 -14.07
N ASP A 372 14.09 -4.34 -13.69
CA ASP A 372 13.77 -5.03 -12.45
C ASP A 372 14.08 -6.53 -12.55
N ALA A 373 13.84 -7.14 -13.71
CA ALA A 373 14.12 -8.55 -14.00
C ALA A 373 15.63 -8.86 -14.03
N LEU A 374 16.49 -7.86 -14.27
CA LEU A 374 17.94 -8.00 -14.19
C LEU A 374 18.44 -8.37 -12.78
N ASN A 375 17.73 -7.99 -11.72
CA ASN A 375 18.19 -8.24 -10.34
C ASN A 375 18.56 -9.71 -10.12
N PRO A 376 17.67 -10.70 -10.29
CA PRO A 376 18.02 -12.09 -10.08
C PRO A 376 19.00 -12.64 -11.12
N TYR A 377 18.96 -12.17 -12.36
CA TYR A 377 19.90 -12.56 -13.40
C TYR A 377 21.33 -12.15 -13.03
N LEU A 378 21.53 -10.89 -12.71
CA LEU A 378 22.86 -10.33 -12.41
C LEU A 378 23.45 -10.95 -11.14
N VAL A 379 22.67 -11.05 -10.05
CA VAL A 379 23.14 -11.65 -8.80
C VAL A 379 23.47 -13.14 -9.00
N HIS A 380 22.68 -13.87 -9.76
CA HIS A 380 22.99 -15.27 -10.09
C HIS A 380 24.28 -15.39 -10.90
N ARG A 381 24.48 -14.57 -11.92
CA ARG A 381 25.71 -14.57 -12.75
C ARG A 381 26.96 -14.18 -11.92
N LEU A 382 26.85 -13.22 -11.01
CA LEU A 382 27.96 -12.78 -10.16
C LEU A 382 28.35 -13.81 -9.08
N THR A 383 27.37 -14.51 -8.51
CA THR A 383 27.63 -15.42 -7.38
C THR A 383 27.74 -16.89 -7.80
N GLY A 384 27.22 -17.26 -8.98
CA GLY A 384 27.03 -18.66 -9.39
C GLY A 384 25.92 -19.39 -8.63
N ILE A 385 25.15 -18.65 -7.78
CA ILE A 385 24.12 -19.22 -6.92
C ILE A 385 22.81 -18.46 -7.15
N PRO A 386 21.68 -19.14 -7.46
CA PRO A 386 20.40 -18.48 -7.60
C PRO A 386 20.00 -17.72 -6.34
N PRO A 387 19.67 -16.42 -6.42
CA PRO A 387 19.24 -15.66 -5.27
C PRO A 387 17.91 -16.18 -4.71
N ARG A 388 17.60 -15.87 -3.47
CA ARG A 388 16.32 -16.17 -2.84
C ARG A 388 15.46 -14.92 -2.84
N PHE A 389 14.27 -14.99 -3.44
CA PHE A 389 13.31 -13.89 -3.38
C PHE A 389 12.83 -13.67 -1.94
N VAL A 390 12.80 -12.42 -1.51
CA VAL A 390 12.35 -12.01 -0.17
C VAL A 390 11.30 -10.91 -0.28
N GLY A 391 10.62 -10.60 0.82
CA GLY A 391 9.64 -9.51 0.87
C GLY A 391 10.29 -8.12 0.74
N ALA A 392 9.49 -7.14 0.33
CA ALA A 392 9.91 -5.75 0.22
C ALA A 392 10.50 -5.24 1.55
N GLY A 393 11.65 -4.58 1.46
CA GLY A 393 12.37 -4.07 2.63
C GLY A 393 13.21 -5.11 3.39
N ALA A 394 13.38 -6.31 2.84
CA ALA A 394 14.26 -7.33 3.39
C ALA A 394 15.40 -7.65 2.41
N GLY A 395 16.55 -8.08 2.94
CA GLY A 395 17.69 -8.52 2.13
C GLY A 395 18.40 -7.41 1.35
N VAL A 396 18.69 -7.68 0.09
CA VAL A 396 19.42 -6.78 -0.82
C VAL A 396 18.46 -6.10 -1.78
N LEU A 397 18.65 -4.80 -2.01
CA LEU A 397 18.06 -4.00 -3.07
C LEU A 397 19.18 -3.57 -4.03
N ALA A 398 19.15 -4.01 -5.28
CA ALA A 398 20.21 -3.71 -6.23
C ALA A 398 19.72 -2.78 -7.36
N ILE A 399 19.19 -3.30 -8.43
CA ILE A 399 18.79 -2.55 -9.62
C ILE A 399 17.38 -1.98 -9.46
N GLY A 400 17.17 -0.75 -9.93
CA GLY A 400 15.84 -0.13 -10.00
C GLY A 400 15.67 1.09 -9.11
N SER A 401 14.51 1.74 -9.22
CA SER A 401 14.14 2.89 -8.37
C SER A 401 13.38 2.44 -7.13
N ILE A 402 13.96 1.50 -6.38
CA ILE A 402 13.33 0.75 -5.29
C ILE A 402 13.90 1.05 -3.90
N ILE A 403 14.86 1.97 -3.79
CA ILE A 403 15.55 2.31 -2.53
C ILE A 403 14.59 2.76 -1.41
N LYS A 404 13.44 3.37 -1.76
CA LYS A 404 12.42 3.80 -0.81
C LYS A 404 11.79 2.66 0.03
N PHE A 405 11.96 1.42 -0.42
CA PHE A 405 11.50 0.24 0.32
C PHE A 405 12.52 -0.27 1.32
N ALA A 406 13.73 0.31 1.37
CA ALA A 406 14.74 -0.06 2.35
C ALA A 406 14.27 0.24 3.78
N ARG A 407 14.62 -0.65 4.70
CA ARG A 407 14.32 -0.58 6.14
C ARG A 407 15.55 -1.01 6.94
N ALA A 408 15.46 -1.00 8.26
CA ALA A 408 16.49 -1.60 9.11
C ALA A 408 16.86 -3.03 8.66
N GLY A 409 18.16 -3.29 8.50
CA GLY A 409 18.70 -4.56 8.02
C GLY A 409 18.71 -4.75 6.49
N THR A 410 18.10 -3.85 5.72
CA THR A 410 18.20 -3.87 4.24
C THR A 410 19.58 -3.40 3.81
N LYS A 411 20.17 -4.07 2.81
CA LYS A 411 21.43 -3.65 2.15
C LYS A 411 21.12 -3.11 0.76
N VAL A 412 21.57 -1.91 0.46
CA VAL A 412 21.33 -1.24 -0.84
C VAL A 412 22.64 -1.24 -1.64
N TRP A 413 22.57 -1.73 -2.89
CA TRP A 413 23.72 -1.80 -3.78
C TRP A 413 23.33 -1.33 -5.20
N GLY A 414 23.50 -0.03 -5.47
CA GLY A 414 23.27 0.59 -6.77
C GLY A 414 21.84 1.07 -7.07
N SER A 415 20.86 0.77 -6.20
CA SER A 415 19.50 1.26 -6.34
C SER A 415 19.41 2.78 -6.16
N GLY A 416 18.40 3.40 -6.80
CA GLY A 416 18.10 4.82 -6.66
C GLY A 416 16.65 5.08 -6.29
N THR A 417 16.28 6.38 -6.22
CA THR A 417 14.92 6.82 -5.99
C THR A 417 14.29 7.44 -7.23
N PRO A 418 12.96 7.35 -7.41
CA PRO A 418 12.28 8.08 -8.47
C PRO A 418 12.01 9.55 -8.12
N ARG A 419 12.01 9.96 -6.84
CA ARG A 419 11.58 11.29 -6.39
C ARG A 419 12.54 11.91 -5.38
N LEU A 420 12.78 13.21 -5.48
CA LEU A 420 13.53 13.96 -4.47
C LEU A 420 12.79 14.13 -3.14
N THR A 421 11.48 13.93 -3.14
CA THR A 421 10.63 14.02 -1.95
C THR A 421 10.53 12.71 -1.16
N ASP A 422 11.13 11.62 -1.65
CA ASP A 422 11.13 10.35 -0.92
C ASP A 422 11.96 10.49 0.36
N ARG A 423 11.45 9.96 1.46
CA ARG A 423 12.19 9.85 2.71
C ARG A 423 12.79 8.45 2.80
N LEU A 424 14.12 8.38 2.92
CA LEU A 424 14.84 7.11 2.93
C LEU A 424 15.16 6.67 4.36
N SER A 425 15.33 5.37 4.57
CA SER A 425 15.65 4.83 5.89
C SER A 425 17.05 5.24 6.35
N ALA A 426 17.16 5.81 7.53
CA ALA A 426 18.48 6.06 8.16
C ALA A 426 19.15 4.77 8.65
N GLU A 427 18.40 3.69 8.84
CA GLU A 427 18.84 2.42 9.45
C GLU A 427 19.22 1.34 8.42
N ALA A 428 19.02 1.61 7.13
CA ALA A 428 19.47 0.72 6.07
C ALA A 428 20.99 0.84 5.85
N THR A 429 21.62 -0.23 5.39
CA THR A 429 23.06 -0.21 5.01
C THR A 429 23.18 0.13 3.53
N TYR A 430 23.75 1.27 3.22
CA TYR A 430 24.01 1.71 1.85
C TYR A 430 25.45 1.35 1.46
N CYS A 431 25.60 0.36 0.59
CA CYS A 431 26.91 -0.09 0.06
C CYS A 431 27.32 0.72 -1.17
N ALA A 432 26.37 0.95 -2.06
CA ALA A 432 26.46 1.82 -3.24
C ALA A 432 25.06 2.32 -3.59
N VAL A 433 24.98 3.44 -4.29
CA VAL A 433 23.73 4.00 -4.83
C VAL A 433 23.90 4.39 -6.30
N ARG A 434 22.79 4.51 -7.04
CA ARG A 434 22.83 4.78 -8.46
C ARG A 434 23.59 6.06 -8.82
N GLY A 435 23.39 7.13 -8.05
CA GLY A 435 24.06 8.38 -8.34
C GLY A 435 24.12 9.36 -7.16
N PRO A 436 24.74 10.53 -7.35
CA PRO A 436 25.00 11.51 -6.30
C PRO A 436 23.74 12.15 -5.74
N LEU A 437 22.65 12.27 -6.53
CA LEU A 437 21.39 12.83 -6.05
C LEU A 437 20.70 11.87 -5.06
N THR A 438 20.73 10.57 -5.35
CA THR A 438 20.26 9.54 -4.40
C THR A 438 21.08 9.55 -3.13
N ARG A 439 22.42 9.64 -3.22
CA ARG A 439 23.31 9.74 -2.03
C ARG A 439 22.96 10.95 -1.16
N ARG A 440 22.77 12.10 -1.80
CA ARG A 440 22.36 13.32 -1.09
C ARG A 440 21.06 13.08 -0.31
N LEU A 441 20.06 12.49 -0.96
CA LEU A 441 18.76 12.21 -0.31
C LEU A 441 18.89 11.23 0.86
N VAL A 442 19.77 10.20 0.77
CA VAL A 442 20.07 9.31 1.90
C VAL A 442 20.60 10.12 3.09
N ARG A 443 21.57 11.02 2.85
CA ARG A 443 22.16 11.85 3.91
C ARG A 443 21.17 12.83 4.50
N ASP A 444 20.37 13.48 3.66
CA ASP A 444 19.30 14.41 4.09
C ASP A 444 18.21 13.69 4.90
N SER A 445 18.07 12.38 4.71
CA SER A 445 17.18 11.49 5.51
C SER A 445 17.84 10.97 6.80
N GLY A 446 19.08 11.36 7.10
CA GLY A 446 19.83 10.94 8.29
C GLY A 446 20.64 9.65 8.14
N GLY A 447 20.71 9.06 6.94
CA GLY A 447 21.48 7.85 6.67
C GLY A 447 22.94 8.13 6.32
N THR A 448 23.78 7.08 6.41
CA THR A 448 25.17 7.11 5.97
C THR A 448 25.32 6.40 4.63
N CYS A 449 25.97 7.05 3.65
CA CYS A 449 26.15 6.49 2.31
C CYS A 449 27.55 6.82 1.78
N PRO A 450 28.34 5.81 1.37
CA PRO A 450 29.66 6.03 0.76
C PRO A 450 29.56 6.70 -0.61
N GLU A 451 30.67 7.20 -1.11
CA GLU A 451 30.80 7.73 -2.49
C GLU A 451 31.11 6.59 -3.47
N VAL A 452 30.19 5.64 -3.56
CA VAL A 452 30.23 4.55 -4.54
C VAL A 452 28.97 4.66 -5.37
N PHE A 453 29.16 4.95 -6.65
CA PHE A 453 28.07 5.20 -7.59
C PHE A 453 28.02 4.15 -8.70
N GLY A 454 26.85 3.95 -9.24
CA GLY A 454 26.58 3.14 -10.42
C GLY A 454 25.38 2.23 -10.23
N ASP A 455 24.63 2.08 -11.31
CA ASP A 455 23.63 1.02 -11.40
C ASP A 455 24.34 -0.30 -11.72
N PRO A 456 24.08 -1.40 -10.98
CA PRO A 456 24.75 -2.67 -11.25
C PRO A 456 24.57 -3.22 -12.67
N ALA A 457 23.56 -2.78 -13.41
CA ALA A 457 23.39 -3.12 -14.83
C ALA A 457 24.58 -2.68 -15.70
N LEU A 458 25.40 -1.72 -15.24
CA LEU A 458 26.66 -1.35 -15.91
C LEU A 458 27.71 -2.49 -15.93
N LEU A 459 27.54 -3.50 -15.08
CA LEU A 459 28.39 -4.69 -15.05
C LEU A 459 28.05 -5.74 -16.11
N LEU A 460 26.93 -5.59 -16.84
CA LEU A 460 26.46 -6.57 -17.82
C LEU A 460 27.52 -6.97 -18.85
N PRO A 461 28.35 -6.06 -19.42
CA PRO A 461 29.39 -6.46 -20.38
C PRO A 461 30.46 -7.40 -19.79
N ARG A 462 30.65 -7.41 -18.47
CA ARG A 462 31.56 -8.36 -17.80
C ARG A 462 30.93 -9.76 -17.59
N LEU A 463 29.62 -9.91 -17.82
CA LEU A 463 28.86 -11.13 -17.59
C LEU A 463 28.30 -11.73 -18.88
N TYR A 464 27.98 -10.89 -19.84
CA TYR A 464 27.44 -11.26 -21.13
C TYR A 464 27.99 -10.34 -22.22
N HIS A 465 28.82 -10.88 -23.09
CA HIS A 465 29.48 -10.09 -24.15
C HIS A 465 29.47 -10.88 -25.49
N PRO A 466 28.29 -11.06 -26.10
CA PRO A 466 28.16 -11.76 -27.36
C PRO A 466 28.70 -10.89 -28.52
N HIS A 467 29.08 -11.55 -29.61
CA HIS A 467 29.40 -10.86 -30.85
C HIS A 467 28.14 -10.75 -31.71
N VAL A 468 27.53 -9.57 -31.74
CA VAL A 468 26.28 -9.32 -32.48
C VAL A 468 26.55 -8.35 -33.63
N ALA A 469 26.19 -8.75 -34.86
CA ALA A 469 26.29 -7.87 -36.02
C ALA A 469 25.26 -6.74 -35.98
N LYS A 470 25.64 -5.53 -36.34
CA LYS A 470 24.73 -4.38 -36.47
C LYS A 470 23.72 -4.63 -37.60
N ARG A 471 22.45 -4.37 -37.32
CA ARG A 471 21.32 -4.61 -38.26
C ARG A 471 20.39 -3.43 -38.37
N HIS A 472 20.36 -2.56 -37.37
CA HIS A 472 19.44 -1.41 -37.30
C HIS A 472 20.22 -0.14 -36.98
N ALA A 473 19.89 0.96 -37.65
CA ALA A 473 20.49 2.24 -37.34
C ALA A 473 20.02 2.75 -35.98
N VAL A 474 18.76 2.46 -35.61
CA VAL A 474 18.17 2.92 -34.33
C VAL A 474 17.33 1.83 -33.69
N GLY A 475 17.51 1.63 -32.39
CA GLY A 475 16.60 0.90 -31.52
C GLY A 475 15.78 1.84 -30.63
N LEU A 476 14.46 1.76 -30.69
CA LEU A 476 13.56 2.47 -29.78
C LEU A 476 13.15 1.59 -28.62
N ILE A 477 13.43 2.01 -27.39
CA ILE A 477 13.01 1.31 -26.16
C ILE A 477 12.06 2.20 -25.39
N ARG A 478 10.76 1.87 -25.43
CA ARG A 478 9.76 2.61 -24.65
C ARG A 478 9.63 2.05 -23.23
N HIS A 479 9.45 2.93 -22.27
CA HIS A 479 9.01 2.54 -20.94
C HIS A 479 7.60 1.95 -21.05
N HIS A 480 7.27 0.92 -20.29
CA HIS A 480 5.97 0.23 -20.37
C HIS A 480 4.76 1.16 -20.20
N VAL A 481 4.88 2.27 -19.45
CA VAL A 481 3.80 3.28 -19.34
C VAL A 481 3.59 4.08 -20.62
N HIS A 482 4.55 4.08 -21.54
CA HIS A 482 4.49 4.73 -22.83
C HIS A 482 4.18 3.77 -24.00
N ALA A 483 3.83 2.52 -23.69
CA ALA A 483 3.56 1.51 -24.73
C ALA A 483 2.42 1.89 -25.68
N GLY A 484 1.43 2.67 -25.20
CA GLY A 484 0.30 3.15 -26.00
C GLY A 484 0.55 4.46 -26.77
N GLU A 485 1.71 5.13 -26.57
CA GLU A 485 1.99 6.40 -27.23
C GLU A 485 2.39 6.17 -28.70
N ALA A 486 1.77 6.92 -29.61
CA ALA A 486 2.03 6.74 -31.04
C ALA A 486 3.32 7.48 -31.47
N VAL A 487 4.19 6.77 -32.19
CA VAL A 487 5.32 7.34 -32.93
C VAL A 487 5.51 6.56 -34.22
N ALA A 488 5.62 7.25 -35.35
CA ALA A 488 5.91 6.62 -36.61
C ALA A 488 7.41 6.30 -36.71
N LEU A 489 7.76 5.08 -37.11
CA LEU A 489 9.14 4.60 -37.23
C LEU A 489 9.55 4.49 -38.69
N ALA A 490 10.74 4.99 -39.03
CA ALA A 490 11.34 4.76 -40.33
C ALA A 490 11.78 3.28 -40.48
N PRO A 491 12.02 2.77 -41.72
CA PRO A 491 12.37 1.37 -41.92
C PRO A 491 13.68 0.92 -41.27
N ASP A 492 14.60 1.84 -40.96
CA ASP A 492 15.87 1.62 -40.29
C ASP A 492 15.78 1.72 -38.75
N VAL A 493 14.59 1.98 -38.22
CA VAL A 493 14.30 2.03 -36.79
C VAL A 493 13.54 0.76 -36.36
N THR A 494 14.05 0.07 -35.36
CA THR A 494 13.36 -1.08 -34.75
C THR A 494 12.88 -0.74 -33.36
N GLU A 495 11.74 -1.31 -32.96
CA GLU A 495 11.26 -1.21 -31.57
C GLU A 495 11.68 -2.45 -30.79
N ILE A 496 12.21 -2.21 -29.58
CA ILE A 496 12.66 -3.26 -28.66
C ILE A 496 11.76 -3.23 -27.44
N ASP A 497 11.05 -4.32 -27.20
CA ASP A 497 10.15 -4.44 -26.05
C ASP A 497 10.93 -4.53 -24.75
N ILE A 498 10.56 -3.69 -23.78
CA ILE A 498 11.16 -3.62 -22.45
C ILE A 498 10.61 -4.66 -21.47
N LEU A 499 9.50 -5.32 -21.81
CA LEU A 499 8.86 -6.32 -20.94
C LEU A 499 9.51 -7.69 -21.16
N ARG A 500 10.52 -7.99 -20.37
CA ARG A 500 11.34 -9.20 -20.42
C ARG A 500 11.47 -9.84 -19.05
N CYS A 501 11.45 -11.16 -19.01
CA CYS A 501 11.67 -11.90 -17.77
C CYS A 501 12.33 -13.26 -18.06
N GLY A 502 13.33 -13.61 -17.23
CA GLY A 502 14.10 -14.84 -17.42
C GLY A 502 15.40 -14.65 -18.19
N ALA A 503 16.38 -15.52 -17.95
CA ALA A 503 17.73 -15.35 -18.46
C ALA A 503 17.79 -15.26 -19.99
N ALA A 504 17.09 -16.15 -20.68
CA ALA A 504 17.08 -16.17 -22.14
C ALA A 504 16.47 -14.90 -22.76
N GLU A 505 15.36 -14.38 -22.18
CA GLU A 505 14.73 -13.17 -22.68
C GLU A 505 15.56 -11.91 -22.36
N ILE A 506 16.28 -11.91 -21.23
CA ILE A 506 17.22 -10.84 -20.88
C ILE A 506 18.36 -10.83 -21.88
N GLU A 507 18.96 -11.98 -22.20
CA GLU A 507 20.05 -12.09 -23.16
C GLU A 507 19.58 -11.73 -24.58
N ALA A 508 18.37 -12.15 -24.98
CA ALA A 508 17.79 -11.74 -26.27
C ALA A 508 17.56 -10.22 -26.36
N PHE A 509 17.12 -9.57 -25.29
CA PHE A 509 17.00 -8.11 -25.23
C PHE A 509 18.38 -7.45 -25.41
N LEU A 510 19.41 -7.97 -24.76
CA LEU A 510 20.77 -7.46 -24.91
C LEU A 510 21.27 -7.62 -26.36
N ASP A 511 20.99 -8.75 -27.01
CA ASP A 511 21.33 -8.98 -28.43
C ASP A 511 20.59 -8.01 -29.36
N GLU A 512 19.31 -7.72 -29.11
CA GLU A 512 18.54 -6.73 -29.85
C GLU A 512 19.13 -5.32 -29.70
N VAL A 513 19.55 -4.93 -28.46
CA VAL A 513 20.22 -3.65 -28.21
C VAL A 513 21.57 -3.59 -28.92
N LEU A 514 22.37 -4.66 -28.83
CA LEU A 514 23.69 -4.74 -29.47
C LEU A 514 23.60 -4.70 -31.00
N ALA A 515 22.48 -5.11 -31.59
CA ALA A 515 22.26 -5.05 -33.03
C ALA A 515 21.95 -3.62 -33.56
N CYS A 516 21.84 -2.60 -32.69
CA CYS A 516 21.55 -1.22 -33.06
C CYS A 516 22.78 -0.33 -32.97
N ASP A 517 22.91 0.67 -33.87
CA ASP A 517 23.98 1.68 -33.80
C ASP A 517 23.72 2.75 -32.74
N VAL A 518 22.44 3.12 -32.56
CA VAL A 518 22.01 4.12 -31.59
C VAL A 518 20.76 3.61 -30.86
N ILE A 519 20.65 3.88 -29.57
CA ILE A 519 19.43 3.62 -28.80
C ILE A 519 18.72 4.92 -28.44
N VAL A 520 17.43 4.96 -28.70
CA VAL A 520 16.51 5.99 -28.17
C VAL A 520 15.67 5.35 -27.10
N SER A 521 15.62 5.93 -25.90
CA SER A 521 14.85 5.30 -24.83
C SER A 521 14.13 6.28 -23.94
N THR A 522 12.86 5.97 -23.65
CA THR A 522 12.10 6.59 -22.56
C THR A 522 12.20 5.79 -21.26
N SER A 523 12.92 4.65 -21.29
CA SER A 523 13.23 3.84 -20.11
C SER A 523 14.67 4.07 -19.65
N LEU A 524 14.86 4.27 -18.34
CA LEU A 524 16.19 4.46 -17.78
C LEU A 524 17.10 3.25 -18.06
N HIS A 525 16.59 2.00 -17.93
CA HIS A 525 17.45 0.83 -18.15
C HIS A 525 17.80 0.60 -19.62
N GLY A 526 16.99 1.06 -20.56
CA GLY A 526 17.38 1.11 -21.96
C GLY A 526 18.61 1.99 -22.19
N LEU A 527 18.69 3.14 -21.52
CA LEU A 527 19.86 4.04 -21.55
C LEU A 527 21.06 3.43 -20.83
N ILE A 528 20.87 2.89 -19.62
CA ILE A 528 21.94 2.28 -18.83
C ILE A 528 22.63 1.15 -19.62
N VAL A 529 21.84 0.27 -20.23
CA VAL A 529 22.36 -0.85 -21.03
C VAL A 529 23.10 -0.35 -22.26
N ALA A 530 22.53 0.60 -23.01
CA ALA A 530 23.22 1.20 -24.15
C ALA A 530 24.59 1.76 -23.75
N HIS A 531 24.64 2.56 -22.69
CA HIS A 531 25.88 3.11 -22.16
C HIS A 531 26.85 2.05 -21.66
N ALA A 532 26.36 0.98 -21.00
CA ALA A 532 27.20 -0.12 -20.52
C ALA A 532 27.95 -0.80 -21.66
N TYR A 533 27.30 -0.99 -22.82
CA TYR A 533 27.90 -1.60 -24.01
C TYR A 533 28.53 -0.59 -24.98
N GLY A 534 28.70 0.69 -24.59
CA GLY A 534 29.32 1.72 -25.41
C GLY A 534 28.47 2.16 -26.61
N ILE A 535 27.17 1.87 -26.61
CA ILE A 535 26.26 2.31 -27.68
C ILE A 535 25.78 3.73 -27.37
N PRO A 536 25.90 4.66 -28.33
CA PRO A 536 25.35 6.01 -28.16
C PRO A 536 23.86 5.97 -27.89
N ALA A 537 23.39 6.79 -26.93
CA ALA A 537 22.00 6.79 -26.54
C ALA A 537 21.38 8.18 -26.49
N VAL A 538 20.10 8.27 -26.85
CA VAL A 538 19.26 9.46 -26.73
C VAL A 538 18.21 9.21 -25.66
N TRP A 539 18.23 10.02 -24.62
CA TRP A 539 17.14 10.05 -23.66
C TRP A 539 15.94 10.71 -24.31
N ALA A 540 14.79 10.05 -24.28
CA ALA A 540 13.55 10.53 -24.82
C ALA A 540 12.42 10.51 -23.77
N ASP A 541 11.38 11.29 -24.04
CA ASP A 541 10.15 11.33 -23.23
C ASP A 541 8.93 11.62 -24.14
N PHE A 542 7.73 11.45 -23.61
CA PHE A 542 6.47 11.89 -24.23
C PHE A 542 5.84 12.97 -23.35
N SER A 543 6.08 14.24 -23.65
CA SER A 543 5.57 15.36 -22.86
C SER A 543 4.04 15.46 -22.86
N GLY A 544 3.39 14.97 -23.93
CA GLY A 544 1.94 14.91 -24.12
C GLY A 544 1.26 13.64 -23.59
N ALA A 545 2.02 12.67 -23.05
CA ALA A 545 1.46 11.40 -22.60
C ALA A 545 0.46 11.58 -21.44
N ALA A 546 -0.64 10.82 -21.50
CA ALA A 546 -1.65 10.78 -20.43
C ALA A 546 -1.06 10.25 -19.12
N THR A 547 -0.11 9.30 -19.21
CA THR A 547 0.61 8.73 -18.06
C THR A 547 2.07 9.14 -18.11
N ARG A 548 2.52 9.91 -17.11
CA ARG A 548 3.92 10.34 -17.00
C ARG A 548 4.74 9.40 -16.14
N ILE A 549 6.01 9.24 -16.49
CA ILE A 549 6.99 8.55 -15.63
C ILE A 549 7.12 9.34 -14.32
N GLN A 550 6.94 8.67 -13.19
CA GLN A 550 7.00 9.31 -11.87
C GLN A 550 8.35 9.98 -11.60
N GLY A 551 8.32 11.16 -10.95
CA GLY A 551 9.48 11.75 -10.30
C GLY A 551 10.23 12.81 -11.09
N ASN A 552 9.58 13.53 -12.01
CA ASN A 552 10.17 14.69 -12.71
C ASN A 552 11.59 14.42 -13.22
N HIS A 553 11.79 13.29 -13.89
CA HIS A 553 13.07 12.87 -14.50
C HIS A 553 14.22 12.60 -13.50
N MET A 554 14.00 12.68 -12.19
CA MET A 554 15.04 12.54 -11.16
C MET A 554 15.89 11.29 -11.36
N LYS A 555 15.29 10.14 -11.67
CA LYS A 555 16.02 8.88 -11.86
C LYS A 555 17.02 8.92 -13.03
N PHE A 556 16.72 9.67 -14.08
CA PHE A 556 17.60 9.88 -15.23
C PHE A 556 18.75 10.82 -14.88
N LEU A 557 18.42 11.97 -14.27
CA LEU A 557 19.42 12.97 -13.86
C LEU A 557 20.41 12.39 -12.85
N ASP A 558 19.94 11.55 -11.92
CA ASP A 558 20.79 10.85 -10.94
C ASP A 558 21.77 9.89 -11.62
N PHE A 559 21.31 9.12 -12.60
CA PHE A 559 22.16 8.26 -13.40
C PHE A 559 23.17 9.07 -14.24
N TYR A 560 22.70 10.06 -14.99
CA TYR A 560 23.57 10.88 -15.83
C TYR A 560 24.65 11.62 -15.03
N ALA A 561 24.30 12.11 -13.86
CA ALA A 561 25.28 12.70 -12.94
C ALA A 561 26.37 11.69 -12.51
N SER A 562 26.01 10.39 -12.37
CA SER A 562 26.99 9.34 -12.01
C SER A 562 27.94 8.97 -13.13
N VAL A 563 27.61 9.31 -14.39
CA VAL A 563 28.42 9.04 -15.58
C VAL A 563 29.00 10.33 -16.22
N GLY A 564 28.99 11.44 -15.47
CA GLY A 564 29.59 12.71 -15.87
C GLY A 564 28.83 13.53 -16.91
N ILE A 565 27.55 13.23 -17.13
CA ILE A 565 26.66 13.98 -18.03
C ILE A 565 25.76 14.90 -17.19
N THR A 566 25.95 16.21 -17.30
CA THR A 566 25.25 17.21 -16.47
C THR A 566 24.19 18.02 -17.21
N ASP A 567 24.23 18.01 -18.55
CA ASP A 567 23.38 18.79 -19.45
C ASP A 567 22.32 17.93 -20.18
N ALA A 568 22.00 16.74 -19.63
CA ALA A 568 21.04 15.84 -20.26
C ALA A 568 19.61 16.38 -20.19
N THR A 569 18.98 16.47 -21.36
CA THR A 569 17.55 16.80 -21.52
C THR A 569 16.90 15.75 -22.42
N PRO A 570 15.63 15.37 -22.17
CA PRO A 570 14.94 14.42 -23.02
C PRO A 570 14.55 15.02 -24.36
N LEU A 571 14.65 14.21 -25.41
CA LEU A 571 14.01 14.47 -26.70
C LEU A 571 12.51 14.20 -26.53
N ASP A 572 11.67 15.18 -26.81
CA ASP A 572 10.22 14.98 -26.80
C ASP A 572 9.78 14.22 -28.08
N LEU A 573 9.21 13.04 -27.88
CA LEU A 573 8.66 12.24 -28.96
C LEU A 573 7.19 12.59 -29.29
N SER A 574 6.52 13.37 -28.44
CA SER A 574 5.15 13.83 -28.72
C SER A 574 5.15 14.73 -29.94
N GLY A 575 4.50 14.32 -30.99
CA GLY A 575 4.43 15.11 -32.24
C GLY A 575 5.71 15.11 -33.10
N ILE A 576 6.68 14.23 -32.81
CA ILE A 576 7.91 14.14 -33.62
C ILE A 576 7.62 13.75 -35.09
N GLY A 577 6.44 13.19 -35.37
CA GLY A 577 6.09 12.62 -36.65
C GLY A 577 6.86 11.33 -36.91
N LEU A 578 7.75 11.31 -37.91
CA LEU A 578 8.58 10.13 -38.24
C LEU A 578 9.90 10.17 -37.46
N LEU A 579 10.20 9.13 -36.69
CA LEU A 579 11.51 8.94 -36.04
C LEU A 579 12.47 8.32 -37.06
N THR A 580 13.60 8.99 -37.29
CA THR A 580 14.62 8.58 -38.25
C THR A 580 16.01 8.69 -37.60
N ALA A 581 16.99 7.94 -38.09
CA ALA A 581 18.39 8.05 -37.65
C ALA A 581 18.94 9.48 -37.87
N GLU A 582 18.54 10.15 -38.94
CA GLU A 582 18.98 11.50 -39.24
C GLU A 582 18.57 12.53 -38.16
N ARG A 583 17.32 12.43 -37.65
CA ARG A 583 16.85 13.31 -36.56
C ARG A 583 17.62 13.16 -35.26
N LEU A 584 18.25 12.04 -35.05
CA LEU A 584 19.02 11.72 -33.84
C LEU A 584 20.49 12.12 -33.97
N ARG A 585 20.92 12.54 -35.16
CA ARG A 585 22.30 12.90 -35.43
C ARG A 585 22.70 14.10 -34.54
N GLY A 586 23.76 13.95 -33.75
CA GLY A 586 24.22 14.94 -32.79
C GLY A 586 23.48 15.01 -31.45
N LEU A 587 22.39 14.23 -31.29
CA LEU A 587 21.68 14.14 -30.00
C LEU A 587 22.16 12.96 -29.14
N ALA A 588 22.67 11.92 -29.78
CA ALA A 588 23.16 10.73 -29.07
C ALA A 588 24.39 11.04 -28.22
N ARG A 589 24.37 10.57 -26.98
CA ARG A 589 25.44 10.78 -25.99
C ARG A 589 26.08 9.45 -25.64
N GLN A 590 27.34 9.50 -25.26
CA GLN A 590 28.08 8.39 -24.63
C GLN A 590 28.46 8.79 -23.21
N MET A 591 28.83 7.84 -22.36
CA MET A 591 29.37 8.14 -21.05
C MET A 591 30.69 8.94 -21.19
N HIS A 592 30.77 10.07 -20.47
CA HIS A 592 31.99 10.85 -20.43
C HIS A 592 32.99 10.30 -19.40
N THR A 593 32.48 9.89 -18.25
CA THR A 593 33.26 9.34 -17.16
C THR A 593 32.55 8.11 -16.64
N PRO A 594 32.93 6.90 -17.03
CA PRO A 594 32.35 5.69 -16.48
C PRO A 594 32.61 5.63 -14.97
N PRO A 595 31.65 5.18 -14.17
CA PRO A 595 31.85 4.96 -12.75
C PRO A 595 32.90 3.85 -12.54
N ASP A 596 33.57 3.86 -11.39
CA ASP A 596 34.51 2.82 -11.01
C ASP A 596 33.74 1.50 -10.74
N LEU A 597 33.70 0.65 -11.76
CA LEU A 597 32.98 -0.63 -11.71
C LEU A 597 33.66 -1.65 -10.80
N ASP A 598 34.94 -1.54 -10.55
CA ASP A 598 35.67 -2.42 -9.62
C ASP A 598 35.28 -2.06 -8.19
N ARG A 599 35.24 -0.79 -7.87
CA ARG A 599 34.77 -0.29 -6.59
C ARG A 599 33.28 -0.60 -6.36
N LEU A 600 32.47 -0.56 -7.42
CA LEU A 600 31.06 -0.98 -7.34
C LEU A 600 30.95 -2.48 -7.01
N LEU A 601 31.76 -3.34 -7.63
CA LEU A 601 31.82 -4.77 -7.34
C LEU A 601 32.30 -5.06 -5.92
N GLU A 602 33.37 -4.38 -5.45
CA GLU A 602 33.88 -4.52 -4.09
C GLU A 602 32.85 -4.13 -3.03
N ALA A 603 31.98 -3.18 -3.36
CA ALA A 603 30.89 -2.76 -2.49
C ALA A 603 29.69 -3.72 -2.48
N ALA A 604 29.70 -4.81 -3.25
CA ALA A 604 28.60 -5.76 -3.27
C ALA A 604 28.42 -6.40 -1.88
N PRO A 605 27.19 -6.44 -1.33
CA PRO A 605 26.93 -7.00 0.01
C PRO A 605 26.88 -8.53 0.05
N PHE A 606 27.49 -9.19 -0.94
CA PHE A 606 27.60 -10.65 -1.10
C PHE A 606 28.93 -11.01 -1.79
N GLU A 607 29.34 -12.26 -1.70
CA GLU A 607 30.56 -12.77 -2.34
C GLU A 607 30.39 -12.85 -3.86
N VAL A 608 31.25 -12.14 -4.58
CA VAL A 608 31.33 -12.20 -6.05
C VAL A 608 32.34 -13.28 -6.45
N ARG A 609 31.92 -14.24 -7.29
CA ARG A 609 32.77 -15.40 -7.68
C ARG A 609 33.08 -15.47 -9.17
N HIS A 610 32.22 -14.90 -9.99
CA HIS A 610 32.30 -15.02 -11.44
C HIS A 610 32.26 -13.65 -12.11
N VAL A 611 33.44 -13.08 -12.34
CA VAL A 611 33.58 -11.90 -13.19
C VAL A 611 34.75 -12.17 -14.13
N GLN A 612 34.52 -12.05 -15.42
CA GLN A 612 35.67 -12.01 -16.37
C GLN A 612 36.45 -10.74 -16.06
N ALA A 613 37.77 -10.90 -15.88
CA ALA A 613 38.68 -9.75 -15.78
C ALA A 613 38.42 -8.83 -16.99
N ALA A 614 38.32 -7.53 -16.74
CA ALA A 614 38.14 -6.55 -17.80
C ALA A 614 39.27 -6.73 -18.83
N SER A 615 39.01 -7.46 -19.89
CA SER A 615 39.79 -7.31 -21.11
C SER A 615 39.58 -5.86 -21.51
N ALA A 616 40.67 -5.08 -21.51
CA ALA A 616 40.64 -3.69 -21.88
C ALA A 616 39.94 -3.58 -23.24
N VAL A 617 38.66 -3.17 -23.24
CA VAL A 617 38.00 -2.69 -24.44
C VAL A 617 38.70 -1.39 -24.77
N ARG A 618 39.81 -1.48 -25.54
CA ARG A 618 40.37 -0.34 -26.21
C ARG A 618 39.30 0.20 -27.14
N VAL A 619 38.68 1.30 -26.75
CA VAL A 619 37.97 2.14 -27.69
C VAL A 619 39.00 2.49 -28.76
N ALA A 620 38.86 1.90 -29.93
CA ALA A 620 39.59 2.32 -31.11
C ALA A 620 39.11 3.74 -31.40
N ALA A 621 39.93 4.70 -31.04
CA ALA A 621 39.88 6.05 -31.59
C ALA A 621 40.54 5.95 -32.98
N GLU A 622 39.72 5.91 -34.01
CA GLU A 622 40.02 6.37 -35.36
C GLU A 622 38.78 7.03 -35.98
#